data_bc6f05d778898fd53ace0053d38f6152
#
_entry.id   bc6f05d778898fd53ace0053d38f6152
#
_cell.length_a   1.000
_cell.length_b   1.000
_cell.length_c   1.000
_cell.angle_alpha   90.00
_cell.angle_beta   90.00
_cell.angle_gamma   90.00
#
_symmetry.space_group_name_H-M   'P 1'
#
loop_
_entity.id
_entity.type
_entity.pdbx_description
1 polymer ?
#
loop_
_entity_poly.entity_id
_entity_poly.type
_entity_poly.pdbx_seq_one_letter_code
_entity_poly.pdbx_strand_id
1 'polypeptide(L)'
;MITLNQVSKRYQHQNKSWFTAVESTSLTIRQGEVFGLMGYSGAGKSTLLRLINLLERPDEGTVTVNGNNLTALNAAELRAARQNIGMVFQQFNLLANRTVAENVALPLQIAGWEQHKIQQRVTECLEIVDLVDRIDHFPAQLSGGQKQRAGIARALAPSPSVILADEPTSALDPATTRSVLECLADINKRFNVTIVIVTHEMSVLRRLCNRAALLHQGKLVEIVQVNGNRIYAQSEIGRELTRED
;
A
#
# COMPACT_ATOMS: atom_id res chain seq x y z
N MET A 1 -13.43 4.90 1.95
CA MET A 1 -13.34 5.58 0.66
C MET A 1 -12.16 6.56 0.68
N ILE A 2 -11.37 6.57 -0.38
CA ILE A 2 -10.23 7.49 -0.55
C ILE A 2 -10.56 8.42 -1.70
N THR A 3 -10.38 9.73 -1.51
CA THR A 3 -10.57 10.73 -2.57
C THR A 3 -9.35 11.64 -2.63
N LEU A 4 -8.72 11.66 -3.79
CA LEU A 4 -7.72 12.64 -4.17
C LEU A 4 -8.42 13.67 -5.07
N ASN A 5 -8.28 14.95 -4.77
CA ASN A 5 -8.88 16.01 -5.56
C ASN A 5 -7.79 16.98 -6.01
N GLN A 6 -7.48 16.92 -7.31
CA GLN A 6 -6.48 17.76 -7.99
C GLN A 6 -5.12 17.80 -7.28
N VAL A 7 -4.67 16.65 -6.72
CA VAL A 7 -3.39 16.58 -6.04
C VAL A 7 -2.24 16.65 -7.03
N SER A 8 -1.22 17.43 -6.72
CA SER A 8 0.02 17.52 -7.48
C SER A 8 1.24 17.41 -6.58
N LYS A 9 2.37 16.93 -7.14
CA LYS A 9 3.63 16.86 -6.42
C LYS A 9 4.82 17.11 -7.34
N ARG A 10 5.67 18.03 -6.94
CA ARG A 10 6.92 18.36 -7.62
C ARG A 10 8.10 18.16 -6.66
N TYR A 11 9.23 17.79 -7.22
CA TYR A 11 10.50 17.70 -6.50
C TYR A 11 11.55 18.53 -7.18
N GLN A 12 12.48 19.08 -6.39
CA GLN A 12 13.62 19.82 -6.89
C GLN A 12 14.83 18.89 -7.00
N HIS A 13 15.45 18.83 -8.18
CA HIS A 13 16.72 18.17 -8.36
C HIS A 13 17.87 18.94 -7.68
N GLN A 14 19.00 18.29 -7.47
CA GLN A 14 20.21 18.91 -6.92
C GLN A 14 20.69 20.10 -7.76
N ASN A 15 20.48 20.09 -9.06
CA ASN A 15 20.78 21.20 -9.99
C ASN A 15 19.73 22.32 -9.98
N LYS A 16 18.81 22.32 -9.00
CA LYS A 16 17.71 23.29 -8.84
C LYS A 16 16.63 23.25 -9.93
N SER A 17 16.68 22.31 -10.88
CA SER A 17 15.57 22.09 -11.80
C SER A 17 14.40 21.38 -11.07
N TRP A 18 13.17 21.65 -11.49
CA TRP A 18 11.99 20.99 -10.96
C TRP A 18 11.53 19.89 -11.90
N PHE A 19 11.05 18.78 -11.33
CA PHE A 19 10.29 17.78 -12.08
C PHE A 19 8.97 17.50 -11.39
N THR A 20 7.94 17.25 -12.17
CA THR A 20 6.60 16.93 -11.67
C THR A 20 6.48 15.41 -11.55
N ALA A 21 6.42 14.92 -10.31
CA ALA A 21 6.26 13.49 -10.03
C ALA A 21 4.80 13.04 -10.12
N VAL A 22 3.86 13.93 -9.79
CA VAL A 22 2.41 13.73 -9.94
C VAL A 22 1.82 15.02 -10.46
N GLU A 23 1.25 14.99 -11.66
CA GLU A 23 0.45 16.09 -12.21
C GLU A 23 -0.92 16.12 -11.55
N SER A 24 -1.65 17.24 -11.71
CA SER A 24 -2.99 17.42 -11.11
C SER A 24 -3.87 16.18 -11.33
N THR A 25 -4.01 15.39 -10.29
CA THR A 25 -4.68 14.07 -10.34
C THR A 25 -5.89 14.05 -9.42
N SER A 26 -7.04 13.64 -9.96
CA SER A 26 -8.25 13.35 -9.20
C SER A 26 -8.59 11.87 -9.32
N LEU A 27 -8.79 11.21 -8.17
CA LEU A 27 -9.02 9.78 -8.09
C LEU A 27 -9.92 9.43 -6.91
N THR A 28 -10.85 8.50 -7.12
CA THR A 28 -11.70 7.97 -6.05
C THR A 28 -11.57 6.45 -5.98
N ILE A 29 -11.26 5.92 -4.79
CA ILE A 29 -11.18 4.50 -4.47
C ILE A 29 -12.31 4.18 -3.49
N ARG A 30 -13.07 3.12 -3.77
CA ARG A 30 -14.24 2.73 -2.97
C ARG A 30 -13.80 1.99 -1.71
N GLN A 31 -14.68 1.94 -0.73
CA GLN A 31 -14.46 1.12 0.48
C GLN A 31 -14.45 -0.37 0.11
N GLY A 32 -13.53 -1.14 0.70
CA GLY A 32 -13.37 -2.57 0.45
C GLY A 32 -12.84 -2.92 -0.95
N GLU A 33 -12.51 -1.92 -1.78
CA GLU A 33 -11.94 -2.13 -3.12
C GLU A 33 -10.45 -2.50 -3.01
N VAL A 34 -10.00 -3.41 -3.88
CA VAL A 34 -8.58 -3.58 -4.15
C VAL A 34 -8.25 -2.81 -5.43
N PHE A 35 -7.47 -1.75 -5.28
CA PHE A 35 -7.16 -0.79 -6.33
C PHE A 35 -5.68 -0.78 -6.69
N GLY A 36 -5.37 -0.97 -7.98
CA GLY A 36 -4.00 -0.96 -8.50
C GLY A 36 -3.53 0.43 -8.93
N LEU A 37 -2.25 0.75 -8.68
CA LEU A 37 -1.53 1.85 -9.31
C LEU A 37 -0.45 1.24 -10.19
N MET A 38 -0.58 1.34 -11.51
CA MET A 38 0.31 0.73 -12.48
C MET A 38 0.97 1.78 -13.39
N GLY A 39 2.16 1.47 -13.86
CA GLY A 39 2.94 2.30 -14.78
C GLY A 39 4.42 1.93 -14.74
N TYR A 40 5.19 2.43 -15.69
CA TYR A 40 6.64 2.21 -15.74
C TYR A 40 7.38 2.80 -14.52
N SER A 41 8.65 2.44 -14.35
CA SER A 41 9.51 3.05 -13.34
C SER A 41 9.55 4.57 -13.54
N GLY A 42 9.46 5.34 -12.44
CA GLY A 42 9.41 6.80 -12.51
C GLY A 42 8.05 7.42 -12.90
N ALA A 43 7.00 6.62 -13.14
CA ALA A 43 5.67 7.14 -13.51
C ALA A 43 4.92 7.91 -12.40
N GLY A 44 5.47 7.97 -11.16
CA GLY A 44 4.86 8.67 -10.03
C GLY A 44 4.02 7.81 -9.10
N LYS A 45 3.96 6.48 -9.31
CA LYS A 45 3.12 5.53 -8.54
C LYS A 45 3.34 5.60 -7.03
N SER A 46 4.58 5.40 -6.57
CA SER A 46 4.91 5.42 -5.13
C SER A 46 4.70 6.81 -4.53
N THR A 47 4.95 7.88 -5.30
CA THR A 47 4.63 9.24 -4.87
C THR A 47 3.13 9.38 -4.65
N LEU A 48 2.30 8.98 -5.63
CA LEU A 48 0.84 9.05 -5.52
C LEU A 48 0.32 8.21 -4.34
N LEU A 49 0.89 7.02 -4.11
CA LEU A 49 0.57 6.19 -2.95
C LEU A 49 0.88 6.91 -1.63
N ARG A 50 2.05 7.56 -1.54
CA ARG A 50 2.50 8.28 -0.34
C ARG A 50 1.73 9.58 -0.10
N LEU A 51 1.10 10.16 -1.11
CA LEU A 51 0.15 11.28 -0.93
C LEU A 51 -1.11 10.81 -0.18
N ILE A 52 -1.57 9.57 -0.35
CA ILE A 52 -2.80 9.07 0.30
C ILE A 52 -2.69 9.11 1.83
N ASN A 53 -1.53 8.79 2.40
CA ASN A 53 -1.30 8.84 3.86
C ASN A 53 -0.52 10.07 4.31
N LEU A 54 -0.29 11.03 3.40
CA LEU A 54 0.52 12.23 3.61
C LEU A 54 1.94 11.96 4.14
N LEU A 55 2.54 10.78 3.86
CA LEU A 55 3.99 10.63 3.99
C LEU A 55 4.71 11.63 3.10
N GLU A 56 4.14 11.91 1.92
CA GLU A 56 4.44 13.06 1.09
C GLU A 56 3.23 13.99 1.11
N ARG A 57 3.44 15.28 1.39
CA ARG A 57 2.37 16.28 1.29
C ARG A 57 2.22 16.72 -0.17
N PRO A 58 0.99 16.80 -0.70
CA PRO A 58 0.76 17.41 -2.02
C PRO A 58 1.15 18.88 -1.98
N ASP A 59 1.61 19.41 -3.12
CA ASP A 59 1.87 20.84 -3.28
C ASP A 59 0.55 21.59 -3.53
N GLU A 60 -0.41 20.91 -4.18
CA GLU A 60 -1.77 21.40 -4.43
C GLU A 60 -2.79 20.29 -4.25
N GLY A 61 -4.05 20.67 -4.09
CA GLY A 61 -5.15 19.73 -3.95
C GLY A 61 -5.38 19.21 -2.55
N THR A 62 -6.29 18.24 -2.41
CA THR A 62 -6.70 17.70 -1.12
C THR A 62 -6.77 16.17 -1.13
N VAL A 63 -6.52 15.57 0.03
CA VAL A 63 -6.58 14.13 0.27
C VAL A 63 -7.59 13.85 1.37
N THR A 64 -8.63 13.08 1.05
CA THR A 64 -9.65 12.66 2.01
C THR A 64 -9.63 11.13 2.14
N VAL A 65 -9.58 10.63 3.36
CA VAL A 65 -9.67 9.20 3.68
C VAL A 65 -10.76 9.00 4.73
N ASN A 66 -11.72 8.13 4.44
CA ASN A 66 -12.87 7.85 5.31
C ASN A 66 -13.62 9.10 5.78
N GLY A 67 -13.80 10.07 4.90
CA GLY A 67 -14.46 11.34 5.20
C GLY A 67 -13.59 12.40 5.88
N ASN A 68 -12.39 12.05 6.34
CA ASN A 68 -11.46 12.98 6.97
C ASN A 68 -10.53 13.61 5.91
N ASN A 69 -10.54 14.93 5.78
CA ASN A 69 -9.60 15.66 4.95
C ASN A 69 -8.22 15.70 5.64
N LEU A 70 -7.34 14.79 5.27
CA LEU A 70 -6.02 14.66 5.88
C LEU A 70 -5.14 15.89 5.66
N THR A 71 -5.28 16.58 4.51
CA THR A 71 -4.48 17.77 4.17
C THR A 71 -4.74 18.96 5.10
N ALA A 72 -5.93 19.01 5.74
CA ALA A 72 -6.31 20.04 6.68
C ALA A 72 -5.88 19.75 8.14
N LEU A 73 -5.47 18.50 8.44
CA LEU A 73 -5.14 18.07 9.79
C LEU A 73 -3.79 18.65 10.28
N ASN A 74 -3.74 18.98 11.56
CA ASN A 74 -2.48 19.27 12.24
C ASN A 74 -1.65 17.98 12.47
N ALA A 75 -0.43 18.12 12.96
CA ALA A 75 0.50 16.99 13.11
C ALA A 75 0.01 15.90 14.09
N ALA A 76 -0.72 16.26 15.15
CA ALA A 76 -1.24 15.31 16.13
C ALA A 76 -2.43 14.54 15.55
N GLU A 77 -3.38 15.24 14.94
CA GLU A 77 -4.54 14.67 14.26
C GLU A 77 -4.13 13.76 13.11
N LEU A 78 -3.13 14.15 12.33
CA LEU A 78 -2.61 13.35 11.24
C LEU A 78 -1.95 12.05 11.74
N ARG A 79 -1.21 12.09 12.87
CA ARG A 79 -0.68 10.87 13.49
C ARG A 79 -1.80 9.92 13.92
N ALA A 80 -2.86 10.44 14.50
CA ALA A 80 -4.03 9.63 14.88
C ALA A 80 -4.74 9.05 13.64
N ALA A 81 -4.95 9.85 12.60
CA ALA A 81 -5.56 9.39 11.35
C ALA A 81 -4.75 8.28 10.66
N ARG A 82 -3.42 8.36 10.69
CA ARG A 82 -2.52 7.34 10.13
C ARG A 82 -2.60 5.98 10.82
N GLN A 83 -3.08 5.89 12.05
CA GLN A 83 -3.31 4.58 12.71
C GLN A 83 -4.35 3.74 11.97
N ASN A 84 -5.26 4.38 11.22
CA ASN A 84 -6.26 3.72 10.38
C ASN A 84 -5.77 3.39 8.95
N ILE A 85 -4.48 3.64 8.66
CA ILE A 85 -3.87 3.43 7.34
C ILE A 85 -2.60 2.60 7.53
N GLY A 86 -2.69 1.30 7.24
CA GLY A 86 -1.53 0.40 7.25
C GLY A 86 -0.63 0.66 6.03
N MET A 87 0.68 0.45 6.20
CA MET A 87 1.65 0.56 5.10
C MET A 87 2.50 -0.69 5.01
N VAL A 88 2.54 -1.28 3.81
CA VAL A 88 3.40 -2.40 3.43
C VAL A 88 4.43 -1.88 2.44
N PHE A 89 5.71 -2.08 2.74
CA PHE A 89 6.83 -1.53 1.98
C PHE A 89 7.51 -2.59 1.11
N GLN A 90 8.12 -2.16 0.03
CA GLN A 90 8.91 -3.00 -0.87
C GLN A 90 10.07 -3.71 -0.16
N GLN A 91 10.80 -3.01 0.71
CA GLN A 91 11.95 -3.52 1.47
C GLN A 91 11.57 -4.03 2.86
N PHE A 92 10.32 -4.46 3.09
CA PHE A 92 9.77 -4.97 4.35
C PHE A 92 9.81 -3.95 5.51
N ASN A 93 10.87 -3.17 5.66
CA ASN A 93 11.12 -2.18 6.71
C ASN A 93 10.89 -2.73 8.14
N LEU A 94 11.29 -3.99 8.36
CA LEU A 94 11.29 -4.59 9.68
C LEU A 94 12.50 -4.10 10.48
N LEU A 95 12.29 -3.86 11.77
CA LEU A 95 13.38 -3.52 12.70
C LEU A 95 14.22 -4.78 12.93
N ALA A 96 15.48 -4.75 12.49
CA ALA A 96 16.37 -5.91 12.49
C ALA A 96 16.71 -6.44 13.91
N ASN A 97 16.67 -5.55 14.90
CA ASN A 97 16.96 -5.84 16.31
C ASN A 97 15.71 -6.18 17.13
N ARG A 98 14.57 -6.41 16.48
CA ARG A 98 13.31 -6.82 17.10
C ARG A 98 12.81 -8.13 16.50
N THR A 99 12.15 -8.94 17.31
CA THR A 99 11.49 -10.16 16.84
C THR A 99 10.31 -9.85 15.92
N VAL A 100 9.72 -10.88 15.30
CA VAL A 100 8.50 -10.76 14.51
C VAL A 100 7.37 -10.20 15.38
N ALA A 101 7.16 -10.75 16.57
CA ALA A 101 6.16 -10.27 17.52
C ALA A 101 6.35 -8.78 17.85
N GLU A 102 7.55 -8.37 18.15
CA GLU A 102 7.88 -6.99 18.51
C GLU A 102 7.72 -6.02 17.32
N ASN A 103 8.01 -6.47 16.11
CA ASN A 103 7.73 -5.69 14.90
C ASN A 103 6.23 -5.48 14.69
N VAL A 104 5.41 -6.52 14.88
CA VAL A 104 3.94 -6.43 14.76
C VAL A 104 3.33 -5.63 15.90
N ALA A 105 3.88 -5.72 17.10
CA ALA A 105 3.44 -4.96 18.29
C ALA A 105 3.69 -3.45 18.17
N LEU A 106 4.71 -3.03 17.41
CA LEU A 106 5.20 -1.65 17.39
C LEU A 106 4.09 -0.60 17.15
N PRO A 107 3.23 -0.71 16.12
CA PRO A 107 2.17 0.29 15.91
C PRO A 107 1.15 0.34 17.05
N LEU A 108 0.90 -0.77 17.74
CA LEU A 108 -0.01 -0.84 18.88
C LEU A 108 0.60 -0.18 20.12
N GLN A 109 1.93 -0.37 20.33
CA GLN A 109 2.67 0.31 21.40
C GLN A 109 2.66 1.83 21.20
N ILE A 110 2.89 2.29 19.94
CA ILE A 110 2.82 3.71 19.59
C ILE A 110 1.41 4.28 19.81
N ALA A 111 0.37 3.47 19.56
CA ALA A 111 -1.01 3.84 19.81
C ALA A 111 -1.42 3.78 21.29
N GLY A 112 -0.53 3.35 22.19
CA GLY A 112 -0.79 3.31 23.64
C GLY A 112 -1.69 2.17 24.10
N TRP A 113 -1.75 1.06 23.36
CA TRP A 113 -2.56 -0.09 23.75
C TRP A 113 -2.02 -0.75 25.03
N GLU A 114 -2.91 -1.36 25.81
CA GLU A 114 -2.55 -2.16 26.96
C GLU A 114 -1.79 -3.44 26.56
N GLN A 115 -0.77 -3.81 27.34
CA GLN A 115 0.16 -4.89 27.00
C GLN A 115 -0.55 -6.23 26.70
N HIS A 116 -1.56 -6.59 27.48
CA HIS A 116 -2.29 -7.85 27.26
C HIS A 116 -3.07 -7.84 25.94
N LYS A 117 -3.65 -6.71 25.54
CA LYS A 117 -4.34 -6.55 24.26
C LYS A 117 -3.38 -6.60 23.08
N ILE A 118 -2.15 -6.03 23.28
CA ILE A 118 -1.08 -6.12 22.28
C ILE A 118 -0.70 -7.57 22.02
N GLN A 119 -0.46 -8.36 23.07
CA GLN A 119 -0.08 -9.77 22.94
C GLN A 119 -1.14 -10.58 22.18
N GLN A 120 -2.41 -10.45 22.58
CA GLN A 120 -3.51 -11.10 21.90
C GLN A 120 -3.57 -10.70 20.42
N ARG A 121 -3.53 -9.39 20.13
CA ARG A 121 -3.65 -8.87 18.76
C ARG A 121 -2.47 -9.28 17.88
N VAL A 122 -1.25 -9.33 18.42
CA VAL A 122 -0.06 -9.82 17.70
C VAL A 122 -0.25 -11.28 17.29
N THR A 123 -0.70 -12.14 18.19
CA THR A 123 -0.96 -13.56 17.89
C THR A 123 -2.01 -13.69 16.80
N GLU A 124 -3.16 -12.99 16.91
CA GLU A 124 -4.21 -12.96 15.88
C GLU A 124 -3.66 -12.54 14.50
N CYS A 125 -2.84 -11.49 14.45
CA CYS A 125 -2.26 -11.02 13.20
C CYS A 125 -1.28 -12.04 12.60
N LEU A 126 -0.49 -12.73 13.43
CA LEU A 126 0.45 -13.75 12.99
C LEU A 126 -0.26 -15.02 12.52
N GLU A 127 -1.40 -15.38 13.11
CA GLU A 127 -2.28 -16.46 12.62
C GLU A 127 -2.81 -16.13 11.21
N ILE A 128 -3.28 -14.89 10.98
CA ILE A 128 -3.81 -14.46 9.69
C ILE A 128 -2.76 -14.58 8.58
N VAL A 129 -1.49 -14.33 8.88
CA VAL A 129 -0.40 -14.36 7.89
C VAL A 129 0.42 -15.67 7.93
N ASP A 130 0.00 -16.65 8.72
CA ASP A 130 0.68 -17.96 8.86
C ASP A 130 2.16 -17.81 9.29
N LEU A 131 2.38 -17.14 10.43
CA LEU A 131 3.71 -16.88 11.00
C LEU A 131 3.79 -17.11 12.53
N VAL A 132 2.84 -17.82 13.14
CA VAL A 132 2.82 -18.06 14.58
C VAL A 132 4.08 -18.81 15.03
N ASP A 133 4.55 -19.78 14.23
CA ASP A 133 5.76 -20.56 14.47
C ASP A 133 7.06 -19.73 14.38
N ARG A 134 6.97 -18.48 13.92
CA ARG A 134 8.08 -17.53 13.76
C ARG A 134 8.01 -16.34 14.72
N ILE A 135 7.13 -16.37 15.70
CA ILE A 135 6.82 -15.25 16.60
C ILE A 135 8.08 -14.65 17.27
N ASP A 136 9.00 -15.49 17.70
CA ASP A 136 10.24 -15.11 18.39
C ASP A 136 11.47 -14.97 17.46
N HIS A 137 11.29 -15.18 16.14
CA HIS A 137 12.38 -15.07 15.18
C HIS A 137 12.69 -13.60 14.87
N PHE A 138 13.96 -13.33 14.58
CA PHE A 138 14.42 -12.03 14.08
C PHE A 138 14.31 -11.98 12.55
N PRO A 139 14.20 -10.79 11.93
CA PRO A 139 14.11 -10.65 10.48
C PRO A 139 15.22 -11.37 9.71
N ALA A 140 16.45 -11.44 10.25
CA ALA A 140 17.55 -12.14 9.61
C ALA A 140 17.31 -13.66 9.44
N GLN A 141 16.41 -14.24 10.23
CA GLN A 141 16.08 -15.68 10.23
C GLN A 141 14.90 -16.02 9.33
N LEU A 142 14.32 -15.03 8.64
CA LEU A 142 13.14 -15.17 7.80
C LEU A 142 13.49 -15.16 6.31
N SER A 143 12.74 -15.93 5.53
CA SER A 143 12.73 -15.80 4.06
C SER A 143 12.13 -14.45 3.63
N GLY A 144 12.33 -14.04 2.37
CA GLY A 144 11.74 -12.82 1.81
C GLY A 144 10.21 -12.77 1.97
N GLY A 145 9.52 -13.85 1.66
CA GLY A 145 8.07 -13.95 1.81
C GLY A 145 7.61 -13.91 3.27
N GLN A 146 8.35 -14.54 4.19
CA GLN A 146 8.06 -14.44 5.62
C GLN A 146 8.25 -13.00 6.14
N LYS A 147 9.31 -12.29 5.70
CA LYS A 147 9.51 -10.87 6.02
C LYS A 147 8.34 -10.01 5.51
N GLN A 148 7.88 -10.29 4.29
CA GLN A 148 6.75 -9.56 3.71
C GLN A 148 5.45 -9.82 4.47
N ARG A 149 5.16 -11.07 4.81
CA ARG A 149 3.99 -11.42 5.62
C ARG A 149 4.06 -10.80 7.02
N ALA A 150 5.23 -10.75 7.65
CA ALA A 150 5.42 -10.01 8.92
C ALA A 150 5.16 -8.51 8.75
N GLY A 151 5.58 -7.91 7.63
CA GLY A 151 5.24 -6.52 7.27
C GLY A 151 3.74 -6.29 7.09
N ILE A 152 3.04 -7.26 6.49
CA ILE A 152 1.56 -7.23 6.35
C ILE A 152 0.90 -7.36 7.72
N ALA A 153 1.33 -8.28 8.58
CA ALA A 153 0.81 -8.44 9.94
C ALA A 153 0.98 -7.14 10.75
N ARG A 154 2.15 -6.49 10.66
CA ARG A 154 2.39 -5.18 11.28
C ARG A 154 1.44 -4.11 10.77
N ALA A 155 1.20 -4.06 9.46
CA ALA A 155 0.27 -3.11 8.86
C ALA A 155 -1.18 -3.37 9.28
N LEU A 156 -1.56 -4.63 9.49
CA LEU A 156 -2.90 -5.08 9.91
C LEU A 156 -3.15 -4.88 11.42
N ALA A 157 -2.11 -4.85 12.24
CA ALA A 157 -2.22 -4.85 13.70
C ALA A 157 -3.15 -3.77 14.27
N PRO A 158 -3.12 -2.49 13.82
CA PRO A 158 -4.02 -1.45 14.30
C PRO A 158 -5.48 -1.59 13.82
N SER A 159 -5.84 -2.66 13.11
CA SER A 159 -7.14 -2.84 12.46
C SER A 159 -7.47 -1.70 11.48
N PRO A 160 -6.60 -1.43 10.50
CA PRO A 160 -6.77 -0.31 9.60
C PRO A 160 -7.94 -0.51 8.64
N SER A 161 -8.57 0.57 8.22
CA SER A 161 -9.58 0.56 7.15
C SER A 161 -8.96 0.58 5.74
N VAL A 162 -7.70 0.98 5.64
CA VAL A 162 -6.93 1.08 4.40
C VAL A 162 -5.55 0.45 4.58
N ILE A 163 -5.11 -0.35 3.62
CA ILE A 163 -3.72 -0.82 3.48
C ILE A 163 -3.15 -0.27 2.18
N LEU A 164 -2.03 0.43 2.28
CA LEU A 164 -1.23 0.90 1.16
C LEU A 164 -0.04 -0.03 0.98
N ALA A 165 0.13 -0.62 -0.20
CA ALA A 165 1.20 -1.57 -0.50
C ALA A 165 2.07 -1.05 -1.65
N ASP A 166 3.32 -0.67 -1.34
CA ASP A 166 4.28 -0.15 -2.29
C ASP A 166 5.16 -1.30 -2.81
N GLU A 167 4.85 -1.81 -4.00
CA GLU A 167 5.52 -2.93 -4.67
C GLU A 167 5.78 -4.15 -3.75
N PRO A 168 4.77 -4.72 -3.09
CA PRO A 168 4.95 -5.69 -2.02
C PRO A 168 5.53 -7.04 -2.48
N THR A 169 5.66 -7.26 -3.80
CA THR A 169 6.10 -8.55 -4.38
C THR A 169 7.35 -8.44 -5.25
N SER A 170 7.86 -7.24 -5.52
CA SER A 170 8.94 -7.00 -6.49
C SER A 170 10.29 -7.67 -6.15
N ALA A 171 10.50 -8.04 -4.88
CA ALA A 171 11.74 -8.71 -4.42
C ALA A 171 11.53 -10.22 -4.13
N LEU A 172 10.41 -10.81 -4.60
CA LEU A 172 10.01 -12.17 -4.29
C LEU A 172 10.00 -13.06 -5.55
N ASP A 173 10.23 -14.34 -5.36
CA ASP A 173 10.04 -15.34 -6.41
C ASP A 173 8.53 -15.54 -6.72
N PRO A 174 8.17 -16.12 -7.89
CA PRO A 174 6.77 -16.23 -8.31
C PRO A 174 5.88 -17.04 -7.36
N ALA A 175 6.40 -18.07 -6.68
CA ALA A 175 5.62 -18.88 -5.75
C ALA A 175 5.32 -18.08 -4.47
N THR A 176 6.31 -17.40 -3.96
CA THR A 176 6.20 -16.51 -2.78
C THR A 176 5.31 -15.30 -3.08
N THR A 177 5.43 -14.69 -4.27
CA THR A 177 4.54 -13.63 -4.76
C THR A 177 3.07 -14.07 -4.67
N ARG A 178 2.77 -15.28 -5.17
CA ARG A 178 1.40 -15.84 -5.10
C ARG A 178 0.88 -15.90 -3.68
N SER A 179 1.66 -16.46 -2.75
CA SER A 179 1.27 -16.57 -1.34
C SER A 179 1.01 -15.22 -0.68
N VAL A 180 1.83 -14.21 -0.96
CA VAL A 180 1.65 -12.84 -0.45
C VAL A 180 0.38 -12.19 -1.01
N LEU A 181 0.08 -12.36 -2.30
CA LEU A 181 -1.14 -11.83 -2.91
C LEU A 181 -2.40 -12.53 -2.38
N GLU A 182 -2.35 -13.85 -2.16
CA GLU A 182 -3.45 -14.61 -1.54
C GLU A 182 -3.70 -14.13 -0.10
N CYS A 183 -2.66 -13.86 0.67
CA CYS A 183 -2.77 -13.28 2.01
C CYS A 183 -3.46 -11.90 1.98
N LEU A 184 -3.07 -11.01 1.07
CA LEU A 184 -3.72 -9.69 0.92
C LEU A 184 -5.18 -9.82 0.46
N ALA A 185 -5.49 -10.75 -0.46
CA ALA A 185 -6.85 -11.02 -0.90
C ALA A 185 -7.74 -11.53 0.25
N ASP A 186 -7.22 -12.43 1.08
CA ASP A 186 -7.93 -12.95 2.24
C ASP A 186 -8.20 -11.86 3.29
N ILE A 187 -7.21 -11.01 3.57
CA ILE A 187 -7.37 -9.85 4.45
C ILE A 187 -8.46 -8.91 3.92
N ASN A 188 -8.44 -8.56 2.63
CA ASN A 188 -9.47 -7.72 2.02
C ASN A 188 -10.86 -8.35 2.19
N LYS A 189 -11.00 -9.63 1.84
CA LYS A 189 -12.28 -10.35 1.89
C LYS A 189 -12.82 -10.53 3.31
N ARG A 190 -11.95 -10.87 4.29
CA ARG A 190 -12.37 -11.14 5.68
C ARG A 190 -12.68 -9.89 6.47
N PHE A 191 -11.94 -8.81 6.25
CA PHE A 191 -12.02 -7.60 7.07
C PHE A 191 -12.58 -6.39 6.31
N ASN A 192 -12.93 -6.55 5.03
CA ASN A 192 -13.42 -5.47 4.16
C ASN A 192 -12.46 -4.25 4.13
N VAL A 193 -11.15 -4.49 4.26
CA VAL A 193 -10.11 -3.47 4.22
C VAL A 193 -9.89 -3.03 2.78
N THR A 194 -9.87 -1.72 2.53
CA THR A 194 -9.50 -1.16 1.23
C THR A 194 -8.01 -1.33 1.00
N ILE A 195 -7.59 -1.91 -0.13
CA ILE A 195 -6.17 -2.09 -0.45
C ILE A 195 -5.82 -1.25 -1.67
N VAL A 196 -4.76 -0.45 -1.57
CA VAL A 196 -4.14 0.24 -2.71
C VAL A 196 -2.76 -0.33 -2.93
N ILE A 197 -2.54 -0.95 -4.09
CA ILE A 197 -1.28 -1.63 -4.41
C ILE A 197 -0.58 -0.96 -5.59
N VAL A 198 0.68 -0.61 -5.40
CA VAL A 198 1.59 -0.22 -6.49
C VAL A 198 2.23 -1.48 -7.06
N THR A 199 2.21 -1.61 -8.36
CA THR A 199 2.90 -2.68 -9.08
C THR A 199 3.25 -2.26 -10.50
N HIS A 200 4.26 -2.89 -11.08
CA HIS A 200 4.55 -2.87 -12.51
C HIS A 200 4.23 -4.22 -13.18
N GLU A 201 3.75 -5.22 -12.40
CA GLU A 201 3.41 -6.55 -12.88
C GLU A 201 1.91 -6.67 -13.19
N MET A 202 1.57 -7.00 -14.44
CA MET A 202 0.20 -7.26 -14.86
C MET A 202 -0.46 -8.44 -14.14
N SER A 203 0.33 -9.46 -13.83
CA SER A 203 -0.12 -10.64 -13.08
C SER A 203 -0.70 -10.29 -11.72
N VAL A 204 -0.12 -9.30 -11.03
CA VAL A 204 -0.60 -8.78 -9.73
C VAL A 204 -1.95 -8.09 -9.88
N LEU A 205 -2.10 -7.21 -10.89
CA LEU A 205 -3.38 -6.54 -11.16
C LEU A 205 -4.50 -7.53 -11.44
N ARG A 206 -4.26 -8.49 -12.34
CA ARG A 206 -5.25 -9.49 -12.75
C ARG A 206 -5.70 -10.38 -11.60
N ARG A 207 -4.78 -10.70 -10.70
CA ARG A 207 -5.05 -11.61 -9.58
C ARG A 207 -5.77 -10.95 -8.42
N LEU A 208 -5.48 -9.67 -8.15
CA LEU A 208 -5.88 -9.05 -6.90
C LEU A 208 -6.83 -7.85 -7.07
N CYS A 209 -6.66 -7.05 -8.14
CA CYS A 209 -7.34 -5.77 -8.24
C CYS A 209 -8.73 -5.86 -8.87
N ASN A 210 -9.62 -4.94 -8.45
CA ASN A 210 -10.92 -4.72 -9.09
C ASN A 210 -10.83 -3.65 -10.19
N ARG A 211 -10.04 -2.61 -9.93
CA ARG A 211 -9.74 -1.50 -10.83
C ARG A 211 -8.27 -1.11 -10.70
N ALA A 212 -7.74 -0.45 -11.71
CA ALA A 212 -6.41 0.13 -11.64
C ALA A 212 -6.34 1.50 -12.31
N ALA A 213 -5.52 2.39 -11.75
CA ALA A 213 -5.09 3.62 -12.39
C ALA A 213 -3.79 3.36 -13.14
N LEU A 214 -3.76 3.72 -14.42
CA LEU A 214 -2.58 3.67 -15.27
C LEU A 214 -1.90 5.02 -15.26
N LEU A 215 -0.63 5.05 -14.82
CA LEU A 215 0.16 6.26 -14.71
C LEU A 215 1.30 6.25 -15.74
N HIS A 216 1.54 7.40 -16.34
CA HIS A 216 2.66 7.64 -17.24
C HIS A 216 3.21 9.05 -17.05
N GLN A 217 4.52 9.18 -16.79
CA GLN A 217 5.21 10.48 -16.62
C GLN A 217 4.48 11.46 -15.67
N GLY A 218 4.05 10.95 -14.51
CA GLY A 218 3.33 11.75 -13.50
C GLY A 218 1.86 11.97 -13.76
N LYS A 219 1.32 11.54 -14.90
CA LYS A 219 -0.09 11.71 -15.30
C LYS A 219 -0.90 10.46 -15.02
N LEU A 220 -2.11 10.64 -14.50
CA LEU A 220 -3.15 9.62 -14.55
C LEU A 220 -3.70 9.57 -15.98
N VAL A 221 -3.35 8.50 -16.71
CA VAL A 221 -3.76 8.34 -18.11
C VAL A 221 -5.18 7.80 -18.20
N GLU A 222 -5.48 6.75 -17.42
CA GLU A 222 -6.75 6.04 -17.49
C GLU A 222 -7.01 5.25 -16.22
N ILE A 223 -8.30 5.03 -15.90
CA ILE A 223 -8.72 4.07 -14.87
C ILE A 223 -9.42 2.91 -15.57
N VAL A 224 -8.85 1.72 -15.43
CA VAL A 224 -9.33 0.49 -16.06
C VAL A 224 -10.08 -0.40 -15.08
N GLN A 225 -11.07 -1.15 -15.58
CA GLN A 225 -11.69 -2.26 -14.85
C GLN A 225 -10.85 -3.52 -15.04
N VAL A 226 -10.69 -4.28 -13.97
CA VAL A 226 -10.00 -5.57 -14.00
C VAL A 226 -11.03 -6.67 -13.77
N ASN A 227 -11.31 -7.45 -14.80
CA ASN A 227 -12.28 -8.54 -14.76
C ASN A 227 -11.55 -9.88 -14.99
N GLY A 228 -11.03 -10.45 -13.89
CA GLY A 228 -10.18 -11.63 -13.96
C GLY A 228 -8.95 -11.37 -14.85
N ASN A 229 -8.75 -12.20 -15.89
CA ASN A 229 -7.59 -12.07 -16.77
C ASN A 229 -7.73 -10.95 -17.84
N ARG A 230 -8.83 -10.19 -17.86
CA ARG A 230 -9.07 -9.19 -18.90
C ARG A 230 -9.02 -7.78 -18.34
N ILE A 231 -8.19 -6.94 -18.96
CA ILE A 231 -8.09 -5.51 -18.71
C ILE A 231 -8.29 -4.82 -20.07
N TYR A 232 -9.26 -3.92 -20.12
CA TYR A 232 -9.57 -3.18 -21.34
C TYR A 232 -9.12 -1.73 -21.16
N ALA A 233 -8.00 -1.39 -21.77
CA ALA A 233 -7.52 -0.02 -21.86
C ALA A 233 -7.97 0.60 -23.19
N GLN A 234 -8.42 1.85 -23.14
CA GLN A 234 -8.88 2.59 -24.32
C GLN A 234 -7.76 3.48 -24.89
N SER A 235 -6.94 4.06 -24.01
CA SER A 235 -5.81 4.90 -24.41
C SER A 235 -4.69 4.08 -25.06
N GLU A 236 -3.89 4.68 -25.93
CA GLU A 236 -2.75 4.05 -26.57
C GLU A 236 -1.72 3.58 -25.53
N ILE A 237 -1.34 4.46 -24.59
CA ILE A 237 -0.45 4.15 -23.48
C ILE A 237 -1.05 3.07 -22.57
N GLY A 238 -2.36 3.12 -22.32
CA GLY A 238 -3.04 2.09 -21.52
C GLY A 238 -2.96 0.72 -22.19
N ARG A 239 -3.17 0.64 -23.50
CA ARG A 239 -3.01 -0.60 -24.26
C ARG A 239 -1.57 -1.12 -24.26
N GLU A 240 -0.60 -0.21 -24.35
CA GLU A 240 0.82 -0.58 -24.24
C GLU A 240 1.14 -1.14 -22.86
N LEU A 241 0.74 -0.45 -21.78
CA LEU A 241 0.95 -0.88 -20.39
C LEU A 241 0.22 -2.19 -20.04
N THR A 242 -0.85 -2.52 -20.75
CA THR A 242 -1.68 -3.71 -20.48
C THR A 242 -1.44 -4.86 -21.48
N ARG A 243 -0.53 -4.70 -22.44
CA ARG A 243 -0.06 -5.81 -23.29
C ARG A 243 0.66 -6.85 -22.45
N GLU A 244 0.48 -8.10 -22.83
CA GLU A 244 1.32 -9.21 -22.35
C GLU A 244 2.67 -9.16 -23.09
N ASP A 245 3.77 -9.35 -22.35
CA ASP A 245 5.05 -9.74 -22.94
C ASP A 245 5.02 -11.23 -23.35
#